data_eae3f8573477b58920faefba56e0b6aa
#
_entry.id   eae3f8573477b58920faefba56e0b6aa
#
_cell.length_a   1.000
_cell.length_b   1.000
_cell.length_c   1.000
_cell.angle_alpha   90.00
_cell.angle_beta   90.00
_cell.angle_gamma   90.00
#
_symmetry.space_group_name_H-M   'P 1'
#
loop_
_entity.id
_entity.type
_entity.pdbx_description
1 polymer ?
#
loop_
_entity_poly.entity_id
_entity_poly.type
_entity_poly.pdbx_seq_one_letter_code
_entity_poly.pdbx_strand_id
1 'polypeptide(L)'
;MEKVLDRINSVKEKLAEEIRKVLLDVVSENGGHLASNLGVVELTIALHSVFNTPEDSIIWDVGHQTYVHKILTGRKDKISSLRRLNGIAGFPKTSESDFDCFNTGHS
;
A
#
# COMPACT_ATOMS: atom_id res chain seq x y z
N MET A 1 -11.16 -25.48 12.35
CA MET A 1 -11.51 -24.26 11.60
C MET A 1 -11.09 -22.97 12.33
N GLU A 2 -11.53 -22.80 13.58
CA GLU A 2 -11.18 -21.61 14.37
C GLU A 2 -9.66 -21.39 14.50
N LYS A 3 -8.91 -22.44 14.79
CA LYS A 3 -7.44 -22.33 14.92
C LYS A 3 -6.75 -21.87 13.65
N VAL A 4 -7.28 -22.24 12.47
CA VAL A 4 -6.73 -21.81 11.19
C VAL A 4 -7.03 -20.34 10.98
N LEU A 5 -8.26 -19.90 11.28
CA LEU A 5 -8.66 -18.49 11.19
C LEU A 5 -7.83 -17.61 12.13
N ASP A 6 -7.58 -18.10 13.35
CA ASP A 6 -6.74 -17.39 14.32
C ASP A 6 -5.32 -17.19 13.81
N ARG A 7 -4.74 -18.22 13.16
CA ARG A 7 -3.41 -18.10 12.54
C ARG A 7 -3.39 -17.10 11.40
N ILE A 8 -4.40 -17.12 10.53
CA ILE A 8 -4.51 -16.18 9.42
C ILE A 8 -4.62 -14.76 9.95
N ASN A 9 -5.47 -14.55 10.96
CA ASN A 9 -5.63 -13.22 11.57
C ASN A 9 -4.35 -12.75 12.24
N SER A 10 -3.64 -13.64 12.93
CA SER A 10 -2.36 -13.32 13.56
C SER A 10 -1.30 -12.92 12.54
N VAL A 11 -1.23 -13.61 11.40
CA VAL A 11 -0.30 -13.27 10.31
C VAL A 11 -0.65 -11.90 9.73
N LYS A 12 -1.93 -11.61 9.51
CA LYS A 12 -2.38 -10.31 9.00
C LYS A 12 -2.07 -9.17 9.97
N GLU A 13 -2.24 -9.40 11.27
CA GLU A 13 -1.90 -8.42 12.31
C GLU A 13 -0.41 -8.10 12.31
N LYS A 14 0.44 -9.12 12.20
CA LYS A 14 1.90 -8.94 12.13
C LYS A 14 2.31 -8.20 10.86
N LEU A 15 1.69 -8.53 9.73
CA LEU A 15 1.93 -7.85 8.48
C LEU A 15 1.56 -6.37 8.59
N ALA A 16 0.42 -6.06 9.20
CA ALA A 16 -0.01 -4.67 9.41
C ALA A 16 0.98 -3.90 10.28
N GLU A 17 1.50 -4.51 11.34
CA GLU A 17 2.51 -3.88 12.20
C GLU A 17 3.79 -3.59 11.44
N GLU A 18 4.27 -4.53 10.64
CA GLU A 18 5.47 -4.34 9.81
C GLU A 18 5.29 -3.23 8.78
N ILE A 19 4.13 -3.20 8.13
CA ILE A 19 3.82 -2.16 7.15
C ILE A 19 3.78 -0.79 7.83
N ARG A 20 3.19 -0.67 9.02
CA ARG A 20 3.17 0.58 9.76
C ARG A 20 4.57 1.09 10.09
N LYS A 21 5.47 0.20 10.49
CA LYS A 21 6.87 0.58 10.76
C LYS A 21 7.55 1.11 9.51
N VAL A 22 7.35 0.43 8.38
CA VAL A 22 7.91 0.88 7.09
C VAL A 22 7.35 2.26 6.72
N LEU A 23 6.05 2.46 6.87
CA LEU A 23 5.42 3.75 6.58
C LEU A 23 5.98 4.88 7.44
N LEU A 24 6.12 4.64 8.74
CA LEU A 24 6.68 5.64 9.65
C LEU A 24 8.11 6.03 9.25
N ASP A 25 8.94 5.06 8.93
CA ASP A 25 10.33 5.31 8.51
C ASP A 25 10.40 6.08 7.20
N VAL A 26 9.66 5.64 6.19
CA VAL A 26 9.71 6.25 4.85
C VAL A 26 9.12 7.66 4.87
N VAL A 27 7.96 7.84 5.48
CA VAL A 27 7.29 9.15 5.49
C VAL A 27 8.06 10.16 6.35
N SER A 28 8.69 9.72 7.44
CA SER A 28 9.51 10.61 8.27
C SER A 28 10.71 11.15 7.50
N GLU A 29 11.26 10.39 6.56
CA GLU A 29 12.40 10.82 5.75
C GLU A 29 12.00 11.53 4.46
N ASN A 30 10.99 11.00 3.77
CA ASN A 30 10.64 11.46 2.42
C ASN A 30 9.48 12.45 2.41
N GLY A 31 8.75 12.57 3.54
CA GLY A 31 7.48 13.29 3.56
C GLY A 31 6.37 12.45 2.94
N GLY A 32 5.16 12.97 2.96
CA GLY A 32 4.00 12.31 2.38
C GLY A 32 2.81 12.28 3.33
N HIS A 33 1.84 11.44 3.00
CA HIS A 33 0.54 11.38 3.67
C HIS A 33 0.52 10.25 4.70
N LEU A 34 0.98 10.53 5.93
CA LEU A 34 1.09 9.50 6.97
C LEU A 34 -0.27 9.04 7.50
N ALA A 35 -1.10 9.97 7.95
CA ALA A 35 -2.36 9.62 8.62
C ALA A 35 -3.31 8.84 7.72
N SER A 36 -3.47 9.28 6.46
CA SER A 36 -4.36 8.60 5.51
C SER A 36 -3.86 7.19 5.17
N ASN A 37 -2.56 6.98 5.11
CA ASN A 37 -2.00 5.65 4.82
C ASN A 37 -2.06 4.75 6.05
N LEU A 38 -1.76 5.23 7.24
CA LEU A 38 -1.91 4.45 8.46
C LEU A 38 -3.36 4.00 8.67
N GLY A 39 -4.32 4.85 8.29
CA GLY A 39 -5.74 4.57 8.45
C GLY A 39 -6.30 3.49 7.53
N VAL A 40 -5.59 3.12 6.47
CA VAL A 40 -6.05 2.13 5.48
C VAL A 40 -5.17 0.87 5.40
N VAL A 41 -4.28 0.64 6.37
CA VAL A 41 -3.40 -0.53 6.34
C VAL A 41 -4.21 -1.83 6.32
N GLU A 42 -5.09 -2.03 7.28
CA GLU A 42 -5.91 -3.25 7.36
C GLU A 42 -6.88 -3.36 6.19
N LEU A 43 -7.50 -2.25 5.79
CA LEU A 43 -8.40 -2.23 4.64
C LEU A 43 -7.68 -2.67 3.35
N THR A 44 -6.48 -2.15 3.12
CA THR A 44 -5.70 -2.50 1.92
C THR A 44 -5.30 -3.98 1.91
N ILE A 45 -4.86 -4.50 3.05
CA ILE A 45 -4.56 -5.92 3.20
C ILE A 45 -5.81 -6.77 2.90
N ALA A 46 -6.95 -6.38 3.45
CA ALA A 46 -8.21 -7.08 3.24
C ALA A 46 -8.63 -7.08 1.77
N LEU A 47 -8.54 -5.94 1.09
CA LEU A 47 -8.87 -5.83 -0.32
C LEU A 47 -8.00 -6.74 -1.18
N HIS A 48 -6.69 -6.76 -0.96
CA HIS A 48 -5.79 -7.63 -1.70
C HIS A 48 -5.94 -9.12 -1.33
N SER A 49 -6.51 -9.42 -0.18
CA SER A 49 -6.80 -10.80 0.22
C SER A 49 -8.04 -11.35 -0.46
N VAL A 50 -9.02 -10.48 -0.78
CA VAL A 50 -10.33 -10.88 -1.31
C VAL A 50 -10.38 -10.78 -2.82
N PHE A 51 -9.84 -9.71 -3.39
CA PHE A 51 -9.90 -9.45 -4.82
C PHE A 51 -8.64 -9.93 -5.54
N ASN A 52 -8.81 -10.37 -6.77
CA ASN A 52 -7.73 -10.94 -7.58
C ASN A 52 -7.15 -9.86 -8.50
N THR A 53 -6.27 -9.03 -7.96
CA THR A 53 -5.60 -7.98 -8.73
C THR A 53 -4.44 -8.58 -9.52
N PRO A 54 -4.10 -8.06 -10.71
CA PRO A 54 -4.66 -6.88 -11.37
C PRO A 54 -5.93 -7.12 -12.20
N GLU A 55 -6.44 -8.36 -12.29
CA GLU A 55 -7.69 -8.64 -13.03
C GLU A 55 -8.85 -7.84 -12.45
N ASP A 56 -8.96 -7.81 -11.12
CA ASP A 56 -9.87 -6.91 -10.42
C ASP A 56 -9.15 -5.58 -10.21
N SER A 57 -9.82 -4.47 -10.49
CA SER A 57 -9.25 -3.13 -10.35
C SER A 57 -9.64 -2.52 -9.01
N ILE A 58 -8.65 -1.97 -8.29
CA ILE A 58 -8.89 -1.19 -7.09
C ILE A 58 -8.62 0.27 -7.42
N ILE A 59 -9.62 1.11 -7.27
CA ILE A 59 -9.54 2.54 -7.55
C ILE A 59 -9.63 3.32 -6.23
N TRP A 60 -8.67 4.19 -5.99
CA TRP A 60 -8.58 4.98 -4.77
C TRP A 60 -8.96 6.42 -5.05
N ASP A 61 -9.85 6.96 -4.23
CA ASP A 61 -10.23 8.36 -4.35
C ASP A 61 -9.00 9.25 -4.07
N VAL A 62 -8.69 10.15 -4.99
CA VAL A 62 -7.48 10.96 -5.01
C VAL A 62 -6.19 10.12 -5.16
N GLY A 63 -6.02 9.05 -4.37
CA GLY A 63 -4.89 8.14 -4.49
C GLY A 63 -3.71 8.40 -3.55
N HIS A 64 -3.80 9.37 -2.64
CA HIS A 64 -2.73 9.69 -1.70
C HIS A 64 -2.55 8.62 -0.60
N GLN A 65 -3.51 7.71 -0.45
CA GLN A 65 -3.52 6.65 0.56
C GLN A 65 -3.10 5.29 -0.02
N THR A 66 -2.24 5.27 -1.04
CA THR A 66 -1.90 4.04 -1.78
C THR A 66 -0.51 3.48 -1.48
N TYR A 67 0.15 3.94 -0.41
CA TYR A 67 1.50 3.43 -0.07
C TYR A 67 1.46 1.94 0.30
N VAL A 68 0.46 1.51 1.06
CA VAL A 68 0.28 0.09 1.43
C VAL A 68 0.02 -0.75 0.18
N HIS A 69 -0.83 -0.26 -0.73
CA HIS A 69 -1.08 -0.89 -2.01
C HIS A 69 0.22 -1.12 -2.79
N LYS A 70 1.10 -0.13 -2.83
CA LYS A 70 2.40 -0.26 -3.51
C LYS A 70 3.30 -1.29 -2.83
N ILE A 71 3.34 -1.31 -1.50
CA ILE A 71 4.11 -2.31 -0.75
C ILE A 71 3.61 -3.72 -1.08
N LEU A 72 2.30 -3.94 -1.08
CA LEU A 72 1.69 -5.26 -1.30
C LEU A 72 1.75 -5.72 -2.76
N THR A 73 1.99 -4.81 -3.70
CA THR A 73 2.02 -5.12 -5.14
C THR A 73 3.42 -5.13 -5.73
N GLY A 74 4.40 -5.55 -4.93
CA GLY A 74 5.74 -5.85 -5.44
C GLY A 74 6.73 -4.69 -5.39
N ARG A 75 6.36 -3.55 -4.81
CA ARG A 75 7.23 -2.37 -4.75
C ARG A 75 7.81 -2.11 -3.36
N LYS A 76 7.76 -3.11 -2.47
CA LYS A 76 8.30 -2.98 -1.11
C LYS A 76 9.77 -2.56 -1.13
N ASP A 77 10.58 -3.17 -1.99
CA ASP A 77 12.01 -2.89 -2.09
C ASP A 77 12.30 -1.48 -2.60
N LYS A 78 11.33 -0.85 -3.25
CA LYS A 78 11.46 0.51 -3.80
C LYS A 78 10.80 1.57 -2.93
N ILE A 79 10.16 1.18 -1.83
CA ILE A 79 9.36 2.10 -1.02
C ILE A 79 10.21 3.23 -0.40
N SER A 80 11.48 2.98 -0.14
CA SER A 80 12.39 4.02 0.35
C SER A 80 12.62 5.14 -0.67
N SER A 81 12.31 4.90 -1.95
CA SER A 81 12.40 5.91 -3.02
C SER A 81 11.11 6.71 -3.19
N LEU A 82 10.10 6.48 -2.35
CA LEU A 82 8.79 7.14 -2.44
C LEU A 82 8.97 8.67 -2.46
N ARG A 83 8.39 9.32 -3.47
CA ARG A 83 8.41 10.77 -3.67
C ARG A 83 9.80 11.36 -3.92
N ARG A 84 10.83 10.54 -4.08
CA ARG A 84 12.18 11.01 -4.42
C ARG A 84 12.37 11.05 -5.93
N LEU A 85 13.33 11.85 -6.38
CA LEU A 85 13.67 11.93 -7.80
C LEU A 85 14.05 10.55 -8.33
N ASN A 86 13.45 10.15 -9.44
CA ASN A 86 13.60 8.83 -10.07
C ASN A 86 13.09 7.67 -9.19
N GLY A 87 12.38 7.97 -8.10
CA GLY A 87 11.75 6.98 -7.25
C GLY A 87 10.28 6.74 -7.61
N ILE A 88 9.60 5.93 -6.81
CA ILE A 88 8.18 5.68 -7.02
C ILE A 88 7.35 6.87 -6.57
N ALA A 89 6.22 7.06 -7.24
CA ALA A 89 5.31 8.18 -6.99
C ALA A 89 4.51 7.99 -5.70
N GLY A 90 4.09 9.09 -5.09
CA GLY A 90 3.21 9.07 -3.92
C GLY A 90 1.73 8.85 -4.27
N PHE A 91 1.43 8.56 -5.54
CA PHE A 91 0.08 8.32 -6.06
C PHE A 91 0.12 7.13 -7.02
N PRO A 92 -1.03 6.51 -7.35
CA PRO A 92 -1.05 5.46 -8.36
C PRO A 92 -0.48 5.95 -9.69
N LYS A 93 0.30 5.10 -10.32
CA LYS A 93 0.95 5.44 -11.60
C LYS A 93 1.02 4.18 -12.47
N THR A 94 0.31 4.19 -13.58
CA THR A 94 0.19 3.02 -14.46
C THR A 94 1.53 2.56 -15.04
N SER A 95 2.49 3.48 -15.22
CA SER A 95 3.81 3.12 -15.71
C SER A 95 4.69 2.39 -14.69
N GLU A 96 4.31 2.41 -13.41
CA GLU A 96 5.05 1.68 -12.36
C GLU A 96 4.67 0.22 -12.27
N SER A 97 3.39 -0.10 -12.47
CA SER A 97 2.87 -1.44 -12.21
C SER A 97 1.50 -1.65 -12.84
N ASP A 98 1.25 -2.89 -13.27
CA ASP A 98 -0.06 -3.30 -13.76
C ASP A 98 -1.13 -3.26 -12.66
N PHE A 99 -0.71 -3.24 -11.39
CA PHE A 99 -1.63 -3.13 -10.25
C PHE A 99 -2.15 -1.71 -10.04
N ASP A 100 -1.53 -0.72 -10.67
CA ASP A 100 -2.02 0.66 -10.66
C ASP A 100 -2.86 0.88 -11.92
N CYS A 101 -4.18 0.87 -11.76
CA CYS A 101 -5.10 0.88 -12.91
C CYS A 101 -5.45 2.31 -13.38
N PHE A 102 -4.94 3.33 -12.73
CA PHE A 102 -5.19 4.73 -13.10
C PHE A 102 -4.03 5.61 -12.64
N ASN A 103 -3.95 6.82 -13.21
CA ASN A 103 -2.99 7.84 -12.80
C ASN A 103 -3.72 8.94 -12.06
N THR A 104 -3.16 9.43 -10.96
CA THR A 104 -3.74 10.55 -10.23
C THR A 104 -2.67 11.30 -9.46
N GLY A 105 -3.08 12.43 -8.86
CA GLY A 105 -2.25 13.29 -8.04
C GLY A 105 -3.05 14.49 -7.60
N HIS A 106 -2.50 15.25 -6.66
CA HIS A 106 -3.09 16.54 -6.30
C HIS A 106 -2.82 17.53 -7.44
N SER A 107 -3.88 18.08 -7.98
CA SER A 107 -3.79 19.06 -9.05
C SER A 107 -3.67 20.48 -8.51
#